data_7a7f7baa18b478a0ba22f72f67f27a4f
#
_entry.id   7a7f7baa18b478a0ba22f72f67f27a4f
#
_cell.length_a   1.000
_cell.length_b   1.000
_cell.length_c   1.000
_cell.angle_alpha   90.00
_cell.angle_beta   90.00
_cell.angle_gamma   90.00
#
_symmetry.space_group_name_H-M   'P 1'
#
loop_
_entity.id
_entity.type
_entity.pdbx_description
1 polymer ?
#
loop_
_entity_poly.entity_id
_entity_poly.type
_entity_poly.pdbx_seq_one_letter_code
_entity_poly.pdbx_strand_id
1 'polypeptide(L)'
;MLGSVDAGPLEFWVGVSDEAVVQLDDLVVAEVTISDGQVVSFFGIVDIVRKRYEGAQFDSDAFRASEGTLPVEVSYAAHIQVTRVDPEIFVPPQPGNEVRIVRGQEFQRALFIDRMEKKVAIGSTRTGEAVFANLEFLDGTRGAHASISGVSGVATKTSYATFLLYSLFHSDALGADAANTRALIFNVKGEDLLWLDKPNNHSDTALVEEYRKLGLPAGPFESVGFFAPARRHGEVVMPEVGSRHEGVQAYVWTLREFCREQLLRFAFAEASDARSQLSFLIYRVERVLERAARDGDQNDPGLTVGGTRLQSFDDLVDLLDTTSLDQMVPNAAAGTLDAFRRRLHAAAQHMGHLVRGDRETTRHRIDWQANQITVVDIHTLHDTAQMFVVGVLLKRMMKDKETQGTSRPLVFVVLDELNKYAPRSGWSPIQDVLLDIAERGRSLGVCLFGAQQTASEIERRIIANAAMKVVGRLDAAEAERGEYGFLTRVARQRATMLSPGSMIVTQPEIPTPVLLKFPFPAWATRQSEVREEDDGEDPFARK
;
A
#
# COMPACT_ATOMS: atom_id res chain seq x y z
N MET A 1 -23.69 10.46 -32.07
CA MET A 1 -23.36 11.83 -31.60
C MET A 1 -24.58 12.72 -31.66
N LEU A 2 -24.80 13.52 -30.61
CA LEU A 2 -25.91 14.48 -30.57
C LEU A 2 -25.52 15.75 -31.30
N GLY A 3 -26.44 16.27 -32.17
CA GLY A 3 -26.26 17.54 -32.85
C GLY A 3 -26.73 18.76 -32.06
N SER A 4 -27.35 18.55 -30.89
CA SER A 4 -27.88 19.62 -30.02
C SER A 4 -26.87 20.15 -28.99
N VAL A 5 -25.69 19.52 -28.87
CA VAL A 5 -24.59 19.89 -27.95
C VAL A 5 -23.29 19.87 -28.74
N ASP A 6 -22.46 20.86 -28.54
CA ASP A 6 -21.14 20.93 -29.19
C ASP A 6 -20.29 19.69 -28.87
N ALA A 7 -19.69 19.12 -29.90
CA ALA A 7 -18.71 18.05 -29.74
C ALA A 7 -17.30 18.67 -29.73
N GLY A 8 -16.53 18.42 -28.69
CA GLY A 8 -15.14 18.80 -28.60
C GLY A 8 -14.20 17.62 -28.90
N PRO A 9 -12.90 17.87 -29.14
CA PRO A 9 -11.93 16.81 -29.33
C PRO A 9 -11.55 16.08 -28.05
N LEU A 10 -11.91 16.62 -26.86
CA LEU A 10 -11.59 16.04 -25.55
C LEU A 10 -12.84 15.51 -24.83
N GLU A 11 -14.04 15.94 -25.26
CA GLU A 11 -15.30 15.48 -24.70
C GLU A 11 -16.44 15.65 -25.69
N PHE A 12 -17.45 14.79 -25.62
CA PHE A 12 -18.65 14.88 -26.48
C PHE A 12 -19.83 14.11 -25.89
N TRP A 13 -21.04 14.43 -26.38
CA TRP A 13 -22.28 13.73 -26.01
C TRP A 13 -22.74 12.78 -27.11
N VAL A 14 -23.23 11.61 -26.70
CA VAL A 14 -23.82 10.62 -27.59
C VAL A 14 -25.25 10.33 -27.20
N GLY A 15 -26.12 10.17 -28.21
CA GLY A 15 -27.46 9.59 -28.04
C GLY A 15 -27.31 8.08 -27.90
N VAL A 16 -28.02 7.50 -26.95
CA VAL A 16 -28.04 6.05 -26.72
C VAL A 16 -29.37 5.52 -27.24
N SER A 17 -29.35 4.49 -28.11
CA SER A 17 -30.56 3.84 -28.58
C SER A 17 -31.28 3.10 -27.45
N ASP A 18 -32.60 2.92 -27.56
CA ASP A 18 -33.39 2.21 -26.53
C ASP A 18 -32.97 0.75 -26.31
N GLU A 19 -32.36 0.13 -27.32
CA GLU A 19 -31.87 -1.24 -27.28
C GLU A 19 -30.48 -1.35 -26.61
N ALA A 20 -29.75 -0.23 -26.48
CA ALA A 20 -28.39 -0.21 -25.94
C ALA A 20 -28.39 0.06 -24.44
N VAL A 21 -27.55 -0.68 -23.71
CA VAL A 21 -27.28 -0.41 -22.30
C VAL A 21 -25.90 0.20 -22.19
N VAL A 22 -25.84 1.50 -21.89
CA VAL A 22 -24.62 2.26 -21.66
C VAL A 22 -24.57 2.66 -20.18
N GLN A 23 -23.44 2.44 -19.53
CA GLN A 23 -23.27 2.70 -18.11
C GLN A 23 -22.00 3.52 -17.87
N LEU A 24 -21.89 4.06 -16.66
CA LEU A 24 -20.65 4.69 -16.20
C LEU A 24 -19.49 3.70 -16.32
N ASP A 25 -18.32 4.20 -16.71
CA ASP A 25 -17.05 3.49 -16.94
C ASP A 25 -17.04 2.57 -18.18
N ASP A 26 -18.09 2.51 -18.96
CA ASP A 26 -17.99 1.87 -20.27
C ASP A 26 -17.00 2.65 -21.13
N LEU A 27 -16.09 1.91 -21.78
CA LEU A 27 -15.18 2.50 -22.75
C LEU A 27 -15.80 2.41 -24.15
N VAL A 28 -15.64 3.50 -24.89
CA VAL A 28 -16.23 3.65 -26.22
C VAL A 28 -15.20 4.17 -27.23
N VAL A 29 -15.48 3.98 -28.51
CA VAL A 29 -14.73 4.58 -29.60
C VAL A 29 -15.67 5.22 -30.63
N ALA A 30 -15.27 6.40 -31.10
CA ALA A 30 -15.82 7.05 -32.27
C ALA A 30 -14.74 7.16 -33.35
N GLU A 31 -15.05 6.85 -34.60
CA GLU A 31 -14.11 6.95 -35.70
C GLU A 31 -14.52 8.11 -36.61
N VAL A 32 -13.56 8.94 -36.99
CA VAL A 32 -13.77 10.12 -37.85
C VAL A 32 -12.81 10.02 -39.02
N THR A 33 -13.39 10.09 -40.25
CA THR A 33 -12.53 10.21 -41.44
C THR A 33 -12.35 11.70 -41.73
N ILE A 34 -11.10 12.16 -41.72
CA ILE A 34 -10.75 13.54 -42.04
C ILE A 34 -10.56 13.75 -43.56
N SER A 35 -10.38 14.99 -44.00
CA SER A 35 -10.42 15.39 -45.42
C SER A 35 -9.37 14.73 -46.30
N ASP A 36 -8.28 14.24 -45.77
CA ASP A 36 -7.21 13.52 -46.48
C ASP A 36 -7.47 11.99 -46.55
N GLY A 37 -8.61 11.52 -46.04
CA GLY A 37 -8.98 10.10 -45.98
C GLY A 37 -8.44 9.33 -44.79
N GLN A 38 -7.66 9.97 -43.89
CA GLN A 38 -7.17 9.34 -42.69
C GLN A 38 -8.28 9.14 -41.66
N VAL A 39 -8.31 7.97 -40.99
CA VAL A 39 -9.24 7.67 -39.91
C VAL A 39 -8.60 8.01 -38.57
N VAL A 40 -9.29 8.79 -37.77
CA VAL A 40 -8.92 9.15 -36.40
C VAL A 40 -9.88 8.48 -35.43
N SER A 41 -9.34 7.68 -34.49
CA SER A 41 -10.12 6.98 -33.46
C SER A 41 -10.09 7.78 -32.15
N PHE A 42 -11.27 8.13 -31.65
CA PHE A 42 -11.47 8.80 -30.36
C PHE A 42 -11.95 7.77 -29.34
N PHE A 43 -11.04 7.31 -28.51
CA PHE A 43 -11.38 6.45 -27.37
C PHE A 43 -11.77 7.32 -26.19
N GLY A 44 -12.78 6.92 -25.44
CA GLY A 44 -13.22 7.65 -24.26
C GLY A 44 -13.95 6.78 -23.26
N ILE A 45 -14.16 7.33 -22.08
CA ILE A 45 -14.89 6.71 -20.97
C ILE A 45 -16.21 7.43 -20.74
N VAL A 46 -17.25 6.68 -20.46
CA VAL A 46 -18.56 7.23 -20.09
C VAL A 46 -18.50 7.70 -18.64
N ASP A 47 -18.59 8.99 -18.42
CA ASP A 47 -18.54 9.59 -17.08
C ASP A 47 -19.89 10.12 -16.59
N ILE A 48 -20.85 10.41 -17.51
CA ILE A 48 -22.23 10.79 -17.19
C ILE A 48 -23.20 10.02 -18.08
N VAL A 49 -24.29 9.57 -17.49
CA VAL A 49 -25.43 8.98 -18.20
C VAL A 49 -26.70 9.66 -17.73
N ARG A 50 -27.57 10.07 -18.66
CA ARG A 50 -28.82 10.77 -18.33
C ARG A 50 -29.98 10.34 -19.22
N LYS A 51 -31.18 10.29 -18.63
CA LYS A 51 -32.45 10.23 -19.35
C LYS A 51 -33.27 11.45 -19.00
N ARG A 52 -33.92 12.05 -20.00
CA ARG A 52 -34.82 13.19 -19.80
C ARG A 52 -35.95 13.14 -20.86
N TYR A 53 -37.08 13.76 -20.55
CA TYR A 53 -38.09 14.04 -21.56
C TYR A 53 -37.62 15.21 -22.42
N GLU A 54 -37.62 15.03 -23.72
CA GLU A 54 -37.28 16.09 -24.68
C GLU A 54 -38.51 16.99 -24.91
N GLY A 55 -38.33 18.32 -24.74
CA GLY A 55 -39.41 19.28 -24.82
C GLY A 55 -40.13 19.59 -23.49
N ALA A 56 -39.90 18.84 -22.42
CA ALA A 56 -40.42 19.20 -21.10
C ALA A 56 -39.68 20.42 -20.55
N GLN A 57 -40.42 21.44 -20.12
CA GLN A 57 -39.86 22.69 -19.57
C GLN A 57 -40.12 22.82 -18.05
N PHE A 58 -41.19 22.19 -17.56
CA PHE A 58 -41.60 22.26 -16.16
C PHE A 58 -41.68 20.87 -15.54
N ASP A 59 -41.49 20.78 -14.24
CA ASP A 59 -41.62 19.52 -13.49
C ASP A 59 -43.01 18.87 -13.65
N SER A 60 -44.07 19.69 -13.82
CA SER A 60 -45.43 19.22 -14.11
C SER A 60 -45.55 18.51 -15.46
N ASP A 61 -44.68 18.79 -16.41
CA ASP A 61 -44.69 18.14 -17.72
C ASP A 61 -44.31 16.66 -17.62
N ALA A 62 -43.48 16.29 -16.62
CA ALA A 62 -43.14 14.90 -16.37
C ALA A 62 -44.35 14.05 -15.98
N PHE A 63 -45.27 14.61 -15.18
CA PHE A 63 -46.52 13.94 -14.82
C PHE A 63 -47.44 13.80 -16.04
N ARG A 64 -47.60 14.87 -16.84
CA ARG A 64 -48.40 14.86 -18.05
C ARG A 64 -47.87 13.91 -19.11
N ALA A 65 -46.53 13.79 -19.21
CA ALA A 65 -45.86 12.83 -20.07
C ALA A 65 -46.13 11.38 -19.60
N SER A 66 -46.03 11.13 -18.29
CA SER A 66 -46.30 9.80 -17.72
C SER A 66 -47.75 9.36 -17.86
N GLU A 67 -48.69 10.31 -17.86
CA GLU A 67 -50.12 10.09 -18.10
C GLU A 67 -50.48 10.01 -19.59
N GLY A 68 -49.51 10.19 -20.49
CA GLY A 68 -49.74 10.17 -21.94
C GLY A 68 -50.48 11.39 -22.49
N THR A 69 -50.68 12.44 -21.68
CA THR A 69 -51.37 13.68 -22.08
C THR A 69 -50.43 14.70 -22.73
N LEU A 70 -49.10 14.54 -22.60
CA LEU A 70 -48.07 15.32 -23.27
C LEU A 70 -47.21 14.37 -24.12
N PRO A 71 -47.24 14.43 -25.43
CA PRO A 71 -46.39 13.62 -26.30
C PRO A 71 -44.95 14.15 -26.21
N VAL A 72 -44.10 13.42 -25.55
CA VAL A 72 -42.68 13.73 -25.42
C VAL A 72 -41.86 12.47 -25.74
N GLU A 73 -40.67 12.66 -26.26
CA GLU A 73 -39.71 11.59 -26.47
C GLU A 73 -38.76 11.52 -25.27
N VAL A 74 -38.32 10.32 -24.93
CA VAL A 74 -37.28 10.11 -23.92
C VAL A 74 -35.92 10.23 -24.60
N SER A 75 -35.17 11.26 -24.26
CA SER A 75 -33.77 11.39 -24.68
C SER A 75 -32.88 10.62 -23.70
N TYR A 76 -32.22 9.58 -24.19
CA TYR A 76 -31.18 8.85 -23.47
C TYR A 76 -29.83 9.28 -24.02
N ALA A 77 -28.94 9.83 -23.19
CA ALA A 77 -27.65 10.37 -23.59
C ALA A 77 -26.55 10.03 -22.62
N ALA A 78 -25.36 9.85 -23.15
CA ALA A 78 -24.11 9.64 -22.37
C ALA A 78 -23.09 10.72 -22.74
N HIS A 79 -22.35 11.19 -21.74
CA HIS A 79 -21.17 12.04 -21.90
C HIS A 79 -19.93 11.18 -21.93
N ILE A 80 -19.03 11.49 -22.87
CA ILE A 80 -17.78 10.77 -23.11
C ILE A 80 -16.63 11.72 -22.83
N GLN A 81 -15.81 11.37 -21.86
CA GLN A 81 -14.50 11.97 -21.62
C GLN A 81 -13.48 11.23 -22.47
N VAL A 82 -12.84 11.91 -23.42
CA VAL A 82 -11.83 11.29 -24.28
C VAL A 82 -10.59 10.90 -23.48
N THR A 83 -10.16 9.66 -23.63
CA THR A 83 -8.94 9.12 -23.00
C THR A 83 -7.76 9.07 -23.95
N ARG A 84 -8.03 8.79 -25.24
CA ARG A 84 -6.99 8.69 -26.27
C ARG A 84 -7.54 9.09 -27.64
N VAL A 85 -6.74 9.81 -28.39
CA VAL A 85 -6.95 10.10 -29.81
C VAL A 85 -5.82 9.44 -30.61
N ASP A 86 -6.17 8.62 -31.61
CA ASP A 86 -5.17 7.83 -32.36
C ASP A 86 -5.48 7.81 -33.87
N PRO A 87 -4.65 8.42 -34.71
CA PRO A 87 -3.48 9.23 -34.36
C PRO A 87 -3.85 10.54 -33.63
N GLU A 88 -2.89 11.19 -33.00
CA GLU A 88 -3.09 12.40 -32.17
C GLU A 88 -3.45 13.63 -33.04
N ILE A 89 -4.61 13.57 -33.67
CA ILE A 89 -5.20 14.66 -34.47
C ILE A 89 -6.48 15.10 -33.78
N PHE A 90 -6.41 16.21 -33.06
CA PHE A 90 -7.48 16.72 -32.22
C PHE A 90 -8.53 17.53 -33.01
N VAL A 91 -9.27 16.87 -33.88
CA VAL A 91 -10.45 17.42 -34.56
C VAL A 91 -11.73 16.97 -33.84
N PRO A 92 -12.78 17.80 -33.73
CA PRO A 92 -13.99 17.35 -33.07
C PRO A 92 -14.68 16.26 -33.91
N PRO A 93 -15.22 15.20 -33.28
CA PRO A 93 -16.05 14.24 -33.97
C PRO A 93 -17.32 14.91 -34.50
N GLN A 94 -17.82 14.46 -35.67
CA GLN A 94 -18.98 15.08 -36.27
C GLN A 94 -20.31 14.56 -35.69
N PRO A 95 -21.35 15.40 -35.59
CA PRO A 95 -22.70 14.94 -35.29
C PRO A 95 -23.12 13.83 -36.27
N GLY A 96 -23.74 12.78 -35.76
CA GLY A 96 -24.13 11.61 -36.55
C GLY A 96 -23.07 10.50 -36.64
N ASN A 97 -21.80 10.72 -36.21
CA ASN A 97 -20.84 9.62 -36.09
C ASN A 97 -21.34 8.55 -35.13
N GLU A 98 -21.17 7.29 -35.53
CA GLU A 98 -21.46 6.14 -34.67
C GLU A 98 -20.43 6.02 -33.57
N VAL A 99 -20.90 5.62 -32.37
CA VAL A 99 -20.07 5.35 -31.20
C VAL A 99 -20.38 3.96 -30.71
N ARG A 100 -19.37 3.16 -30.53
CA ARG A 100 -19.52 1.76 -30.09
C ARG A 100 -18.72 1.47 -28.81
N ILE A 101 -19.19 0.52 -28.01
CA ILE A 101 -18.48 0.02 -26.84
C ILE A 101 -17.29 -0.80 -27.31
N VAL A 102 -16.13 -0.58 -26.68
CA VAL A 102 -14.88 -1.30 -27.00
C VAL A 102 -14.64 -2.48 -26.07
N ARG A 103 -13.97 -3.51 -26.59
CA ARG A 103 -13.55 -4.71 -25.87
C ARG A 103 -12.22 -5.22 -26.41
N GLY A 104 -11.56 -6.11 -25.63
CA GLY A 104 -10.33 -6.78 -26.07
C GLY A 104 -9.22 -5.81 -26.44
N GLN A 105 -8.70 -5.87 -27.65
CA GLN A 105 -7.57 -5.02 -28.09
C GLN A 105 -7.91 -3.52 -28.09
N GLU A 106 -9.13 -3.14 -28.46
CA GLU A 106 -9.55 -1.74 -28.42
C GLU A 106 -9.68 -1.21 -26.97
N PHE A 107 -10.12 -2.06 -26.03
CA PHE A 107 -10.10 -1.75 -24.62
C PHE A 107 -8.66 -1.45 -24.15
N GLN A 108 -7.69 -2.29 -24.55
CA GLN A 108 -6.30 -2.07 -24.22
C GLN A 108 -5.75 -0.77 -24.83
N ARG A 109 -6.15 -0.45 -26.07
CA ARG A 109 -5.80 0.83 -26.71
C ARG A 109 -6.39 2.02 -25.97
N ALA A 110 -7.65 1.97 -25.58
CA ALA A 110 -8.35 3.06 -24.88
C ALA A 110 -7.65 3.46 -23.57
N LEU A 111 -7.01 2.51 -22.87
CA LEU A 111 -6.32 2.72 -21.61
C LEU A 111 -4.78 2.71 -21.72
N PHE A 112 -4.23 2.79 -22.94
CA PHE A 112 -2.77 2.73 -23.22
C PHE A 112 -2.09 1.45 -22.75
N ILE A 113 -2.84 0.39 -22.43
CA ILE A 113 -2.28 -0.91 -22.01
C ILE A 113 -1.46 -1.54 -23.15
N ASP A 114 -1.84 -1.27 -24.41
CA ASP A 114 -1.10 -1.69 -25.62
C ASP A 114 0.35 -1.19 -25.68
N ARG A 115 0.66 -0.06 -25.00
CA ARG A 115 2.00 0.54 -24.95
C ARG A 115 2.84 0.09 -23.76
N MET A 116 2.25 -0.63 -22.79
CA MET A 116 2.96 -1.11 -21.61
C MET A 116 3.80 -2.35 -21.96
N GLU A 117 5.11 -2.28 -21.75
CA GLU A 117 6.01 -3.43 -21.91
C GLU A 117 5.94 -4.39 -20.74
N LYS A 118 5.84 -3.85 -19.51
CA LYS A 118 5.80 -4.62 -18.25
C LYS A 118 4.45 -4.44 -17.58
N LYS A 119 3.54 -5.37 -17.86
CA LYS A 119 2.15 -5.33 -17.39
C LYS A 119 1.98 -6.08 -16.08
N VAL A 120 1.45 -5.40 -15.06
CA VAL A 120 1.04 -6.00 -13.78
C VAL A 120 -0.47 -5.92 -13.69
N ALA A 121 -1.15 -7.04 -13.51
CA ALA A 121 -2.59 -7.06 -13.35
C ALA A 121 -2.99 -6.38 -12.03
N ILE A 122 -3.91 -5.40 -12.12
CA ILE A 122 -4.37 -4.62 -10.95
C ILE A 122 -5.84 -4.88 -10.61
N GLY A 123 -6.52 -5.70 -11.39
CA GLY A 123 -7.91 -6.09 -11.23
C GLY A 123 -8.63 -6.17 -12.56
N SER A 124 -9.95 -6.27 -12.52
CA SER A 124 -10.82 -6.34 -13.70
C SER A 124 -11.89 -5.26 -13.66
N THR A 125 -12.36 -4.86 -14.82
CA THR A 125 -13.56 -4.00 -14.94
C THR A 125 -14.81 -4.77 -14.55
N ARG A 126 -15.94 -4.06 -14.43
CA ARG A 126 -17.27 -4.64 -14.24
C ARG A 126 -17.63 -5.66 -15.32
N THR A 127 -17.13 -5.49 -16.54
CA THR A 127 -17.37 -6.40 -17.67
C THR A 127 -16.40 -7.57 -17.74
N GLY A 128 -15.46 -7.67 -16.78
CA GLY A 128 -14.49 -8.76 -16.68
C GLY A 128 -13.23 -8.56 -17.53
N GLU A 129 -13.04 -7.39 -18.16
CA GLU A 129 -11.80 -7.06 -18.86
C GLU A 129 -10.66 -6.81 -17.84
N ALA A 130 -9.52 -7.45 -18.04
CA ALA A 130 -8.35 -7.27 -17.18
C ALA A 130 -7.76 -5.86 -17.33
N VAL A 131 -7.47 -5.22 -16.20
CA VAL A 131 -6.81 -3.91 -16.14
C VAL A 131 -5.38 -4.10 -15.65
N PHE A 132 -4.44 -3.46 -16.32
CA PHE A 132 -3.02 -3.56 -16.01
C PHE A 132 -2.43 -2.20 -15.62
N ALA A 133 -1.44 -2.25 -14.74
CA ALA A 133 -0.54 -1.14 -14.46
C ALA A 133 0.79 -1.37 -15.18
N ASN A 134 1.45 -0.29 -15.58
CA ASN A 134 2.82 -0.36 -16.06
C ASN A 134 3.79 -0.42 -14.86
N LEU A 135 4.54 -1.53 -14.75
CA LEU A 135 5.51 -1.75 -13.67
C LEU A 135 6.55 -0.62 -13.57
N GLU A 136 6.89 0.04 -14.67
CA GLU A 136 7.88 1.13 -14.67
C GLU A 136 7.52 2.29 -13.74
N PHE A 137 6.24 2.43 -13.37
CA PHE A 137 5.79 3.39 -12.35
C PHE A 137 5.81 2.83 -10.92
N LEU A 138 6.25 1.59 -10.73
CA LEU A 138 6.37 0.94 -9.43
C LEU A 138 7.79 0.39 -9.16
N ASP A 139 8.63 0.24 -10.20
CA ASP A 139 9.96 -0.36 -10.08
C ASP A 139 11.12 0.66 -10.01
N GLY A 140 10.80 1.94 -9.94
CA GLY A 140 11.79 3.02 -9.90
C GLY A 140 12.23 3.53 -11.27
N THR A 141 11.82 2.92 -12.39
CA THR A 141 12.22 3.36 -13.73
C THR A 141 11.62 4.72 -14.09
N ARG A 142 10.30 4.86 -14.04
CA ARG A 142 9.55 6.10 -14.36
C ARG A 142 8.87 6.70 -13.12
N GLY A 143 8.60 5.90 -12.11
CA GLY A 143 7.97 6.27 -10.85
C GLY A 143 8.20 5.22 -9.79
N ALA A 144 7.71 5.47 -8.58
CA ALA A 144 7.72 4.51 -7.48
C ALA A 144 6.51 4.78 -6.58
N HIS A 145 6.32 3.89 -5.63
CA HIS A 145 5.35 3.97 -4.57
C HIS A 145 3.88 3.90 -4.99
N ALA A 146 3.09 3.30 -4.14
CA ALA A 146 1.64 3.27 -4.24
C ALA A 146 1.02 3.79 -2.94
N SER A 147 -0.01 4.64 -3.07
CA SER A 147 -0.80 5.14 -1.95
C SER A 147 -2.20 4.55 -2.03
N ILE A 148 -2.62 3.80 -1.00
CA ILE A 148 -3.88 3.06 -0.97
C ILE A 148 -4.74 3.62 0.16
N SER A 149 -5.81 4.34 -0.19
CA SER A 149 -6.71 4.99 0.78
C SER A 149 -8.07 4.28 0.85
N GLY A 150 -8.69 4.25 2.02
CA GLY A 150 -10.06 3.74 2.19
C GLY A 150 -10.41 3.48 3.65
N VAL A 151 -11.70 3.44 3.98
CA VAL A 151 -12.19 3.17 5.34
C VAL A 151 -11.83 1.76 5.81
N SER A 152 -11.67 1.59 7.11
CA SER A 152 -11.44 0.28 7.74
C SER A 152 -12.71 -0.56 7.83
N GLY A 153 -12.55 -1.86 8.02
CA GLY A 153 -13.66 -2.79 8.28
C GLY A 153 -14.20 -3.51 7.04
N VAL A 154 -13.77 -3.13 5.85
CA VAL A 154 -14.22 -3.74 4.60
C VAL A 154 -13.09 -4.53 3.92
N ALA A 155 -12.05 -4.91 4.68
CA ALA A 155 -10.91 -5.77 4.28
C ALA A 155 -10.33 -5.46 2.88
N THR A 156 -10.15 -4.17 2.55
CA THR A 156 -9.83 -3.80 1.16
C THR A 156 -8.41 -3.29 0.97
N LYS A 157 -7.89 -2.45 1.89
CA LYS A 157 -6.57 -1.80 1.69
C LYS A 157 -5.41 -2.78 1.73
N THR A 158 -5.28 -3.50 2.84
CA THR A 158 -4.20 -4.47 3.05
C THR A 158 -4.35 -5.65 2.09
N SER A 159 -5.60 -6.11 1.85
CA SER A 159 -5.89 -7.15 0.85
C SER A 159 -5.52 -6.72 -0.56
N TYR A 160 -5.76 -5.45 -0.92
CA TYR A 160 -5.36 -4.94 -2.23
C TYR A 160 -3.84 -4.78 -2.34
N ALA A 161 -3.17 -4.31 -1.28
CA ALA A 161 -1.71 -4.23 -1.25
C ALA A 161 -1.06 -5.61 -1.42
N THR A 162 -1.58 -6.63 -0.72
CA THR A 162 -1.11 -8.01 -0.87
C THR A 162 -1.46 -8.60 -2.24
N PHE A 163 -2.63 -8.27 -2.82
CA PHE A 163 -2.98 -8.65 -4.19
C PHE A 163 -2.01 -8.03 -5.22
N LEU A 164 -1.65 -6.76 -5.07
CA LEU A 164 -0.64 -6.14 -5.93
C LEU A 164 0.72 -6.83 -5.83
N LEU A 165 1.16 -7.21 -4.62
CA LEU A 165 2.38 -8.00 -4.45
C LEU A 165 2.25 -9.37 -5.10
N TYR A 166 1.11 -10.04 -4.90
CA TYR A 166 0.85 -11.34 -5.53
C TYR A 166 0.95 -11.25 -7.05
N SER A 167 0.30 -10.24 -7.63
CA SER A 167 0.36 -9.99 -9.07
C SER A 167 1.78 -9.68 -9.55
N LEU A 168 2.55 -8.89 -8.80
CA LEU A 168 3.95 -8.58 -9.12
C LEU A 168 4.81 -9.84 -9.17
N PHE A 169 4.68 -10.74 -8.20
CA PHE A 169 5.51 -11.93 -8.10
C PHE A 169 5.10 -13.07 -9.04
N HIS A 170 3.83 -13.11 -9.46
CA HIS A 170 3.28 -14.17 -10.32
C HIS A 170 3.03 -13.74 -11.77
N SER A 171 3.28 -12.45 -12.11
CA SER A 171 3.32 -12.00 -13.49
C SER A 171 4.74 -12.06 -14.06
N ASP A 172 4.86 -12.12 -15.38
CA ASP A 172 6.16 -12.07 -16.05
C ASP A 172 6.79 -10.66 -16.03
N ALA A 173 6.14 -9.66 -15.41
CA ALA A 173 6.54 -8.26 -15.47
C ALA A 173 7.92 -7.99 -14.84
N LEU A 174 8.28 -8.71 -13.78
CA LEU A 174 9.59 -8.63 -13.13
C LEU A 174 10.69 -9.34 -13.94
N GLY A 175 10.36 -10.31 -14.78
CA GLY A 175 11.32 -11.10 -15.56
C GLY A 175 12.41 -11.69 -14.66
N ALA A 176 13.68 -11.50 -15.03
CA ALA A 176 14.82 -12.00 -14.27
C ALA A 176 14.97 -11.39 -12.85
N ASP A 177 14.38 -10.21 -12.61
CA ASP A 177 14.45 -9.56 -11.30
C ASP A 177 13.56 -10.26 -10.24
N ALA A 178 12.59 -11.10 -10.65
CA ALA A 178 11.63 -11.76 -9.75
C ALA A 178 12.32 -12.58 -8.65
N ALA A 179 13.38 -13.33 -8.99
CA ALA A 179 14.09 -14.19 -8.04
C ALA A 179 14.74 -13.41 -6.89
N ASN A 180 15.19 -12.18 -7.16
CA ASN A 180 15.88 -11.34 -6.19
C ASN A 180 15.02 -10.24 -5.58
N THR A 181 13.84 -9.99 -6.12
CA THR A 181 12.89 -9.02 -5.57
C THR A 181 12.37 -9.49 -4.22
N ARG A 182 12.26 -8.57 -3.27
CA ARG A 182 11.82 -8.84 -1.89
C ARG A 182 10.63 -7.96 -1.53
N ALA A 183 9.81 -8.45 -0.60
CA ALA A 183 8.77 -7.66 0.04
C ALA A 183 8.87 -7.75 1.56
N LEU A 184 8.76 -6.60 2.22
CA LEU A 184 8.68 -6.48 3.68
C LEU A 184 7.30 -5.97 4.04
N ILE A 185 6.54 -6.76 4.79
CA ILE A 185 5.16 -6.47 5.16
C ILE A 185 5.08 -6.33 6.68
N PHE A 186 4.55 -5.20 7.17
CA PHE A 186 4.27 -5.01 8.58
C PHE A 186 2.81 -5.34 8.87
N ASN A 187 2.59 -6.37 9.68
CA ASN A 187 1.26 -6.78 10.11
C ASN A 187 0.87 -6.01 11.37
N VAL A 188 -0.04 -5.05 11.23
CA VAL A 188 -0.47 -4.15 12.32
C VAL A 188 -1.84 -4.52 12.90
N LYS A 189 -2.59 -5.43 12.27
CA LYS A 189 -3.98 -5.77 12.63
C LYS A 189 -4.19 -7.27 12.71
N GLY A 190 -4.37 -7.78 13.92
CA GLY A 190 -4.63 -9.18 14.14
C GLY A 190 -3.57 -10.09 13.50
N GLU A 191 -3.91 -11.35 13.27
CA GLU A 191 -3.01 -12.33 12.64
C GLU A 191 -3.30 -12.53 11.15
N ASP A 192 -3.97 -11.58 10.50
CA ASP A 192 -4.50 -11.71 9.14
C ASP A 192 -3.44 -11.98 8.08
N LEU A 193 -2.19 -11.56 8.28
CA LEU A 193 -1.11 -11.76 7.32
C LEU A 193 -0.15 -12.91 7.68
N LEU A 194 -0.42 -13.65 8.75
CA LEU A 194 0.41 -14.80 9.14
C LEU A 194 0.05 -16.09 8.38
N TRP A 195 -0.93 -16.07 7.46
CA TRP A 195 -1.43 -17.25 6.75
C TRP A 195 -1.25 -17.17 5.23
N LEU A 196 -0.45 -16.23 4.74
CA LEU A 196 -0.25 -15.98 3.30
C LEU A 196 0.28 -17.20 2.51
N ASP A 197 0.96 -18.13 3.18
CA ASP A 197 1.51 -19.37 2.62
C ASP A 197 0.53 -20.54 2.61
N LYS A 198 -0.73 -20.31 3.02
CA LYS A 198 -1.77 -21.33 3.05
C LYS A 198 -2.87 -21.02 2.04
N PRO A 199 -3.39 -22.05 1.32
CA PRO A 199 -4.50 -21.84 0.40
C PRO A 199 -5.80 -21.50 1.15
N ASN A 200 -6.64 -20.66 0.52
CA ASN A 200 -7.93 -20.29 1.08
C ASN A 200 -8.97 -21.39 0.82
N ASN A 201 -9.82 -21.69 1.82
CA ASN A 201 -10.91 -22.66 1.69
C ASN A 201 -12.05 -22.19 0.78
N HIS A 202 -12.16 -20.88 0.49
CA HIS A 202 -13.10 -20.30 -0.47
C HIS A 202 -12.59 -20.33 -1.91
N SER A 203 -11.47 -21.03 -2.19
CA SER A 203 -10.94 -21.16 -3.55
C SER A 203 -11.79 -22.14 -4.35
N ASP A 204 -12.85 -21.61 -4.98
CA ASP A 204 -13.72 -22.33 -5.89
C ASP A 204 -13.32 -22.13 -7.37
N THR A 205 -14.04 -22.79 -8.27
CA THR A 205 -13.78 -22.68 -9.72
C THR A 205 -14.01 -21.27 -10.27
N ALA A 206 -14.90 -20.48 -9.67
CA ALA A 206 -15.17 -19.11 -10.08
C ALA A 206 -13.99 -18.20 -9.73
N LEU A 207 -13.43 -18.34 -8.53
CA LEU A 207 -12.23 -17.59 -8.12
C LEU A 207 -11.03 -17.93 -9.00
N VAL A 208 -10.80 -19.23 -9.28
CA VAL A 208 -9.71 -19.66 -10.18
C VAL A 208 -9.86 -19.02 -11.56
N GLU A 209 -11.09 -18.93 -12.07
CA GLU A 209 -11.35 -18.29 -13.36
C GLU A 209 -11.11 -16.76 -13.31
N GLU A 210 -11.41 -16.10 -12.20
CA GLU A 210 -11.10 -14.67 -12.01
C GLU A 210 -9.58 -14.42 -12.08
N TYR A 211 -8.77 -15.23 -11.38
CA TYR A 211 -7.31 -15.14 -11.45
C TYR A 211 -6.79 -15.46 -12.86
N ARG A 212 -7.34 -16.50 -13.51
CA ARG A 212 -6.96 -16.86 -14.88
C ARG A 212 -7.20 -15.73 -15.89
N LYS A 213 -8.31 -14.99 -15.76
CA LYS A 213 -8.59 -13.81 -16.61
C LYS A 213 -7.57 -12.69 -16.43
N LEU A 214 -6.96 -12.59 -15.25
CA LEU A 214 -5.87 -11.66 -14.96
C LEU A 214 -4.49 -12.17 -15.40
N GLY A 215 -4.41 -13.39 -15.91
CA GLY A 215 -3.15 -14.05 -16.24
C GLY A 215 -2.34 -14.51 -15.02
N LEU A 216 -3.01 -14.74 -13.89
CA LEU A 216 -2.40 -15.12 -12.62
C LEU A 216 -2.81 -16.52 -12.21
N PRO A 217 -1.94 -17.31 -11.54
CA PRO A 217 -2.35 -18.53 -10.85
C PRO A 217 -3.24 -18.15 -9.63
N ALA A 218 -4.10 -19.06 -9.21
CA ALA A 218 -4.83 -18.94 -7.95
C ALA A 218 -4.18 -19.84 -6.90
N GLY A 219 -3.60 -19.26 -5.86
CA GLY A 219 -2.90 -20.03 -4.83
C GLY A 219 -2.29 -19.16 -3.74
N PRO A 220 -1.60 -19.77 -2.77
CA PRO A 220 -0.88 -19.06 -1.73
C PRO A 220 0.45 -18.50 -2.24
N PHE A 221 1.11 -17.69 -1.40
CA PHE A 221 2.50 -17.28 -1.62
C PHE A 221 3.46 -18.44 -1.29
N GLU A 222 4.50 -18.63 -2.08
CA GLU A 222 5.39 -19.80 -1.97
C GLU A 222 6.56 -19.59 -1.01
N SER A 223 7.15 -18.39 -0.97
CA SER A 223 8.35 -18.08 -0.18
C SER A 223 8.09 -16.96 0.80
N VAL A 224 7.56 -17.33 1.98
CA VAL A 224 7.20 -16.39 3.04
C VAL A 224 7.91 -16.73 4.35
N GLY A 225 8.59 -15.74 4.94
CA GLY A 225 9.12 -15.82 6.30
C GLY A 225 8.24 -15.03 7.27
N PHE A 226 7.85 -15.64 8.38
CA PHE A 226 7.01 -15.01 9.39
C PHE A 226 7.81 -14.76 10.65
N PHE A 227 7.70 -13.52 11.16
CA PHE A 227 8.38 -13.07 12.36
C PHE A 227 7.38 -12.41 13.31
N ALA A 228 7.41 -12.79 14.59
CA ALA A 228 6.61 -12.20 15.65
C ALA A 228 7.50 -11.74 16.82
N PRO A 229 7.04 -10.77 17.66
CA PRO A 229 7.82 -10.32 18.79
C PRO A 229 8.07 -11.47 19.78
N ALA A 230 9.20 -11.43 20.46
CA ALA A 230 9.44 -12.37 21.55
C ALA A 230 8.45 -12.14 22.70
N ARG A 231 8.04 -13.22 23.37
CA ARG A 231 7.22 -13.13 24.58
C ARG A 231 7.95 -12.35 25.67
N ARG A 232 7.18 -11.59 26.45
CA ARG A 232 7.72 -10.74 27.53
C ARG A 232 8.40 -11.53 28.65
N HIS A 233 7.95 -12.76 28.91
CA HIS A 233 8.42 -13.58 30.00
C HIS A 233 8.87 -14.95 29.47
N GLY A 234 9.97 -15.47 30.01
CA GLY A 234 10.54 -16.77 29.68
C GLY A 234 12.05 -16.71 29.44
N GLU A 235 12.73 -17.77 29.82
CA GLU A 235 14.19 -17.93 29.58
C GLU A 235 14.47 -18.20 28.09
N VAL A 236 13.52 -18.86 27.41
CA VAL A 236 13.63 -19.18 25.98
C VAL A 236 12.91 -18.11 25.17
N VAL A 237 13.56 -17.63 24.14
CA VAL A 237 12.97 -16.66 23.19
C VAL A 237 11.99 -17.39 22.29
N MET A 238 10.69 -17.16 22.50
CA MET A 238 9.60 -17.75 21.73
C MET A 238 8.72 -16.64 21.14
N PRO A 239 8.13 -16.85 19.94
CA PRO A 239 7.26 -15.84 19.33
C PRO A 239 5.96 -15.68 20.13
N GLU A 240 5.48 -14.44 20.23
CA GLU A 240 4.18 -14.11 20.80
C GLU A 240 3.13 -14.14 19.65
N VAL A 241 2.46 -15.26 19.53
CA VAL A 241 1.43 -15.53 18.51
C VAL A 241 0.20 -16.17 19.15
N GLY A 242 -0.98 -15.89 18.62
CA GLY A 242 -2.25 -16.43 19.10
C GLY A 242 -2.65 -17.73 18.41
N SER A 243 -2.80 -17.70 17.08
CA SER A 243 -3.37 -18.83 16.32
C SER A 243 -2.34 -19.64 15.55
N ARG A 244 -1.24 -19.01 15.07
CA ARG A 244 -0.22 -19.71 14.29
C ARG A 244 1.03 -19.96 15.12
N HIS A 245 1.25 -21.22 15.50
CA HIS A 245 2.42 -21.60 16.30
C HIS A 245 3.59 -22.15 15.47
N GLU A 246 3.32 -22.65 14.26
CA GLU A 246 4.34 -23.25 13.39
C GLU A 246 4.82 -22.28 12.30
N GLY A 247 6.13 -22.34 12.02
CA GLY A 247 6.74 -21.55 10.95
C GLY A 247 6.91 -20.06 11.27
N VAL A 248 6.61 -19.60 12.50
CA VAL A 248 6.84 -18.23 12.95
C VAL A 248 8.08 -18.16 13.82
N GLN A 249 9.00 -17.26 13.51
CA GLN A 249 10.23 -17.02 14.25
C GLN A 249 10.06 -15.84 15.19
N ALA A 250 10.61 -15.97 16.41
CA ALA A 250 10.68 -14.83 17.31
C ALA A 250 11.75 -13.84 16.86
N TYR A 251 11.51 -12.54 17.07
CA TYR A 251 12.53 -11.52 16.85
C TYR A 251 12.85 -10.71 18.11
N VAL A 252 14.11 -10.39 18.27
CA VAL A 252 14.68 -9.50 19.28
C VAL A 252 15.91 -8.79 18.71
N TRP A 253 16.35 -7.73 19.36
CA TRP A 253 17.61 -7.04 19.06
C TRP A 253 18.63 -7.30 20.16
N THR A 254 19.91 -7.43 19.80
CA THR A 254 20.95 -7.42 20.82
C THR A 254 21.12 -6.02 21.39
N LEU A 255 21.44 -5.91 22.67
CA LEU A 255 21.71 -4.62 23.31
C LEU A 255 22.89 -3.91 22.63
N ARG A 256 23.89 -4.68 22.17
CA ARG A 256 25.00 -4.15 21.39
C ARG A 256 24.57 -3.55 20.06
N GLU A 257 23.70 -4.25 19.28
CA GLU A 257 23.15 -3.71 18.05
C GLU A 257 22.33 -2.44 18.29
N PHE A 258 21.50 -2.46 19.33
CA PHE A 258 20.68 -1.31 19.73
C PHE A 258 21.55 -0.06 19.96
N CYS A 259 22.66 -0.20 20.69
CA CYS A 259 23.57 0.91 20.96
C CYS A 259 24.41 1.28 19.72
N ARG A 260 24.98 0.28 19.01
CA ARG A 260 25.87 0.48 17.85
C ARG A 260 25.16 1.17 16.68
N GLU A 261 23.88 0.83 16.46
CA GLU A 261 23.11 1.37 15.36
C GLU A 261 22.34 2.63 15.72
N GLN A 262 22.52 3.15 16.94
CA GLN A 262 21.85 4.36 17.42
C GLN A 262 20.32 4.23 17.31
N LEU A 263 19.75 3.21 17.95
CA LEU A 263 18.33 2.90 17.85
C LEU A 263 17.48 3.54 18.96
N LEU A 264 18.12 4.18 19.96
CA LEU A 264 17.45 4.81 21.09
C LEU A 264 16.40 5.85 20.65
N ARG A 265 16.67 6.59 19.57
CA ARG A 265 15.74 7.60 19.03
C ARG A 265 14.37 7.03 18.66
N PHE A 266 14.29 5.77 18.19
CA PHE A 266 13.04 5.13 17.84
C PHE A 266 12.21 4.72 19.07
N ALA A 267 12.83 4.64 20.25
CA ALA A 267 12.14 4.46 21.52
C ALA A 267 11.43 5.74 22.00
N PHE A 268 11.77 6.91 21.43
CA PHE A 268 11.22 8.21 21.77
C PHE A 268 10.30 8.77 20.66
N ALA A 269 9.54 7.91 19.99
CA ALA A 269 8.70 8.27 18.84
C ALA A 269 7.67 9.39 19.13
N GLU A 270 7.27 9.57 20.39
CA GLU A 270 6.36 10.64 20.82
C GLU A 270 7.08 11.97 21.13
N ALA A 271 8.39 12.03 20.94
CA ALA A 271 9.14 13.26 21.21
C ALA A 271 8.82 14.32 20.15
N SER A 272 8.12 15.34 20.56
CA SER A 272 7.82 16.52 19.77
C SER A 272 9.09 17.23 19.30
N ASP A 273 9.20 17.48 17.98
CA ASP A 273 10.17 18.29 17.28
C ASP A 273 11.63 17.80 17.26
N ALA A 274 12.12 17.50 16.05
CA ALA A 274 13.53 17.13 15.79
C ALA A 274 14.56 18.16 16.29
N ARG A 275 14.13 19.41 16.46
CA ARG A 275 14.96 20.53 16.96
C ARG A 275 14.87 20.72 18.47
N SER A 276 14.19 19.85 19.19
CA SER A 276 14.06 19.95 20.64
C SER A 276 15.39 19.70 21.37
N GLN A 277 15.56 20.29 22.55
CA GLN A 277 16.71 19.99 23.41
C GLN A 277 16.80 18.50 23.75
N LEU A 278 15.66 17.81 23.79
CA LEU A 278 15.58 16.37 24.02
C LEU A 278 16.20 15.56 22.87
N SER A 279 15.93 15.91 21.62
CA SER A 279 16.51 15.24 20.45
C SER A 279 18.05 15.37 20.44
N PHE A 280 18.56 16.53 20.84
CA PHE A 280 20.00 16.75 20.97
C PHE A 280 20.60 15.92 22.11
N LEU A 281 19.89 15.78 23.23
CA LEU A 281 20.29 14.93 24.34
C LEU A 281 20.34 13.47 23.92
N ILE A 282 19.28 12.96 23.26
CA ILE A 282 19.23 11.60 22.72
C ILE A 282 20.43 11.33 21.81
N TYR A 283 20.70 12.23 20.87
CA TYR A 283 21.85 12.10 19.97
C TYR A 283 23.20 11.98 20.73
N ARG A 284 23.41 12.79 21.77
CA ARG A 284 24.64 12.71 22.58
C ARG A 284 24.75 11.38 23.32
N VAL A 285 23.67 10.91 23.94
CA VAL A 285 23.63 9.60 24.61
C VAL A 285 23.93 8.49 23.62
N GLU A 286 23.28 8.49 22.45
CA GLU A 286 23.53 7.52 21.38
C GLU A 286 24.99 7.47 20.96
N ARG A 287 25.67 8.62 20.85
CA ARG A 287 27.10 8.69 20.49
C ARG A 287 28.02 8.03 21.52
N VAL A 288 27.70 8.18 22.81
CA VAL A 288 28.47 7.54 23.89
C VAL A 288 28.25 6.03 23.88
N LEU A 289 26.97 5.61 23.76
CA LEU A 289 26.61 4.19 23.71
C LEU A 289 27.18 3.50 22.45
N GLU A 290 27.13 4.17 21.30
CA GLU A 290 27.72 3.69 20.05
C GLU A 290 29.22 3.41 20.20
N ARG A 291 29.95 4.34 20.81
CA ARG A 291 31.39 4.17 21.04
C ARG A 291 31.65 2.94 21.93
N ALA A 292 30.93 2.82 23.04
CA ALA A 292 31.05 1.67 23.93
C ALA A 292 30.67 0.35 23.21
N ALA A 293 29.70 0.35 22.31
CA ALA A 293 29.32 -0.83 21.55
C ALA A 293 30.32 -1.22 20.44
N ARG A 294 31.09 -0.26 19.92
CA ARG A 294 32.20 -0.53 18.98
C ARG A 294 33.44 -1.11 19.66
N ASP A 295 33.63 -0.77 20.92
CA ASP A 295 34.73 -1.30 21.71
C ASP A 295 34.38 -2.71 22.24
N GLY A 296 35.38 -3.56 22.41
CA GLY A 296 35.22 -4.92 22.93
C GLY A 296 34.84 -5.98 21.90
N ASP A 297 34.46 -7.17 22.36
CA ASP A 297 34.09 -8.31 21.49
C ASP A 297 32.76 -8.07 20.79
N GLN A 298 32.80 -8.04 19.46
CA GLN A 298 31.62 -7.80 18.61
C GLN A 298 30.61 -8.95 18.59
N ASN A 299 31.02 -10.16 19.03
CA ASN A 299 30.14 -11.32 19.16
C ASN A 299 29.39 -11.34 20.50
N ASP A 300 29.77 -10.46 21.44
CA ASP A 300 29.08 -10.32 22.71
C ASP A 300 27.76 -9.51 22.51
N PRO A 301 26.59 -10.08 22.75
CA PRO A 301 25.31 -9.39 22.57
C PRO A 301 25.05 -8.27 23.59
N GLY A 302 25.70 -8.32 24.76
CA GLY A 302 25.72 -7.25 25.76
C GLY A 302 26.86 -6.27 25.52
N LEU A 303 27.03 -5.28 26.39
CA LEU A 303 28.14 -4.33 26.34
C LEU A 303 28.54 -3.84 27.73
N THR A 304 29.72 -3.21 27.83
CA THR A 304 30.20 -2.57 29.06
C THR A 304 30.32 -1.07 28.82
N VAL A 305 29.68 -0.26 29.67
CA VAL A 305 29.71 1.20 29.61
C VAL A 305 30.25 1.73 30.96
N GLY A 306 31.35 2.50 30.94
CA GLY A 306 31.92 3.06 32.16
C GLY A 306 32.27 2.04 33.22
N GLY A 307 32.62 0.80 32.86
CA GLY A 307 32.90 -0.30 33.76
C GLY A 307 31.66 -1.11 34.20
N THR A 308 30.44 -0.69 33.87
CA THR A 308 29.20 -1.40 34.19
C THR A 308 28.80 -2.34 33.06
N ARG A 309 28.59 -3.62 33.37
CA ARG A 309 28.12 -4.63 32.42
C ARG A 309 26.59 -4.50 32.23
N LEU A 310 26.16 -4.41 30.98
CA LEU A 310 24.75 -4.31 30.57
C LEU A 310 24.36 -5.56 29.78
N GLN A 311 23.28 -6.23 30.19
CA GLN A 311 22.73 -7.43 29.54
C GLN A 311 21.24 -7.33 29.19
N SER A 312 20.58 -6.27 29.63
CA SER A 312 19.18 -6.03 29.36
C SER A 312 18.92 -4.54 29.03
N PHE A 313 17.75 -4.25 28.53
CA PHE A 313 17.32 -2.86 28.38
C PHE A 313 17.14 -2.17 29.74
N ASP A 314 16.72 -2.92 30.75
CA ASP A 314 16.56 -2.41 32.12
C ASP A 314 17.92 -2.01 32.71
N ASP A 315 18.99 -2.78 32.49
CA ASP A 315 20.34 -2.37 32.88
C ASP A 315 20.77 -1.05 32.24
N LEU A 316 20.36 -0.82 30.97
CA LEU A 316 20.61 0.44 30.28
C LEU A 316 19.81 1.59 30.90
N VAL A 317 18.56 1.35 31.28
CA VAL A 317 17.72 2.33 31.97
C VAL A 317 18.33 2.70 33.31
N ASP A 318 18.71 1.71 34.11
CA ASP A 318 19.36 1.90 35.41
C ASP A 318 20.67 2.70 35.29
N LEU A 319 21.49 2.41 34.28
CA LEU A 319 22.69 3.19 34.01
C LEU A 319 22.37 4.66 33.71
N LEU A 320 21.37 4.93 32.89
CA LEU A 320 20.99 6.28 32.46
C LEU A 320 20.18 7.05 33.54
N ASP A 321 19.65 6.37 34.54
CA ASP A 321 19.02 6.99 35.70
C ASP A 321 20.03 7.53 36.73
N THR A 322 21.26 7.05 36.68
CA THR A 322 22.33 7.46 37.60
C THR A 322 23.04 8.75 37.16
N THR A 323 24.02 9.18 37.91
CA THR A 323 24.93 10.29 37.56
C THR A 323 25.73 10.04 36.28
N SER A 324 25.68 8.83 35.71
CA SER A 324 26.30 8.51 34.42
C SER A 324 25.71 9.32 33.28
N LEU A 325 24.39 9.58 33.28
CA LEU A 325 23.74 10.43 32.29
C LEU A 325 24.31 11.87 32.35
N ASP A 326 24.46 12.44 33.54
CA ASP A 326 24.99 13.80 33.73
C ASP A 326 26.45 13.90 33.22
N GLN A 327 27.23 12.82 33.33
CA GLN A 327 28.59 12.74 32.77
C GLN A 327 28.58 12.62 31.23
N MET A 328 27.61 11.89 30.66
CA MET A 328 27.49 11.74 29.22
C MET A 328 27.02 13.04 28.53
N VAL A 329 26.22 13.84 29.24
CA VAL A 329 25.63 15.08 28.71
C VAL A 329 25.82 16.25 29.68
N PRO A 330 27.07 16.68 29.89
CA PRO A 330 27.33 17.79 30.79
C PRO A 330 26.64 19.06 30.30
N ASN A 331 26.08 19.84 31.22
CA ASN A 331 25.33 21.10 30.99
C ASN A 331 23.94 20.92 30.36
N ALA A 332 23.32 19.73 30.36
CA ALA A 332 21.93 19.58 30.01
C ALA A 332 21.02 20.21 31.09
N ALA A 333 19.94 20.86 30.67
CA ALA A 333 18.97 21.41 31.62
C ALA A 333 18.27 20.29 32.40
N ALA A 334 18.11 20.45 33.73
CA ALA A 334 17.50 19.44 34.59
C ALA A 334 16.14 18.97 34.08
N GLY A 335 15.27 19.90 33.63
CA GLY A 335 13.96 19.54 33.05
C GLY A 335 14.04 18.68 31.78
N THR A 336 15.13 18.82 30.98
CA THR A 336 15.36 17.98 29.80
C THR A 336 15.81 16.58 30.21
N LEU A 337 16.66 16.45 31.22
CA LEU A 337 17.09 15.18 31.80
C LEU A 337 15.90 14.42 32.39
N ASP A 338 15.05 15.10 33.18
CA ASP A 338 13.85 14.48 33.75
C ASP A 338 12.83 14.05 32.68
N ALA A 339 12.67 14.82 31.61
CA ALA A 339 11.84 14.44 30.48
C ALA A 339 12.39 13.23 29.75
N PHE A 340 13.70 13.14 29.59
CA PHE A 340 14.38 11.98 29.00
C PHE A 340 14.17 10.73 29.86
N ARG A 341 14.45 10.77 31.16
CA ARG A 341 14.29 9.65 32.08
C ARG A 341 12.86 9.11 32.08
N ARG A 342 11.86 9.99 32.24
CA ARG A 342 10.45 9.56 32.21
C ARG A 342 10.08 8.84 30.94
N ARG A 343 10.51 9.32 29.78
CA ARG A 343 10.22 8.68 28.48
C ARG A 343 11.00 7.39 28.30
N LEU A 344 12.21 7.31 28.80
CA LEU A 344 13.03 6.09 28.78
C LEU A 344 12.34 4.98 29.58
N HIS A 345 11.85 5.26 30.78
CA HIS A 345 11.08 4.32 31.59
C HIS A 345 9.79 3.89 30.89
N ALA A 346 9.05 4.81 30.31
CA ALA A 346 7.85 4.49 29.54
C ALA A 346 8.18 3.57 28.34
N ALA A 347 9.27 3.83 27.62
CA ALA A 347 9.73 2.98 26.54
C ALA A 347 10.12 1.59 27.03
N ALA A 348 10.81 1.48 28.17
CA ALA A 348 11.23 0.20 28.76
C ALA A 348 10.05 -0.72 29.05
N GLN A 349 8.95 -0.18 29.58
CA GLN A 349 7.73 -0.95 29.85
C GLN A 349 7.16 -1.63 28.60
N HIS A 350 7.29 -1.01 27.43
CA HIS A 350 6.66 -1.47 26.20
C HIS A 350 7.61 -2.23 25.27
N MET A 351 8.88 -1.89 25.25
CA MET A 351 9.84 -2.47 24.31
C MET A 351 11.07 -3.13 24.96
N GLY A 352 11.24 -3.04 26.29
CA GLY A 352 12.43 -3.58 26.96
C GLY A 352 12.68 -5.06 26.65
N HIS A 353 11.62 -5.87 26.57
CA HIS A 353 11.70 -7.30 26.25
C HIS A 353 12.21 -7.59 24.83
N LEU A 354 12.18 -6.60 23.90
CA LEU A 354 12.69 -6.73 22.53
C LEU A 354 14.18 -6.44 22.41
N VAL A 355 14.84 -5.94 23.47
CA VAL A 355 16.26 -5.59 23.47
C VAL A 355 16.97 -6.35 24.60
N ARG A 356 17.79 -7.34 24.25
CA ARG A 356 18.41 -8.27 25.19
C ARG A 356 19.91 -8.39 24.92
N GLY A 357 20.67 -8.70 25.94
CA GLY A 357 22.12 -8.87 25.87
C GLY A 357 22.59 -10.29 26.16
N ASP A 358 21.68 -11.28 26.17
CA ASP A 358 22.01 -12.69 26.33
C ASP A 358 22.40 -13.34 24.99
N ARG A 359 23.04 -14.52 25.02
CA ARG A 359 23.52 -15.20 23.82
C ARG A 359 22.41 -15.70 22.89
N GLU A 360 21.23 -16.00 23.41
CA GLU A 360 20.11 -16.48 22.60
C GLU A 360 19.62 -15.40 21.63
N THR A 361 19.76 -14.12 22.00
CA THR A 361 19.35 -12.98 21.18
C THR A 361 19.94 -13.01 19.77
N THR A 362 21.17 -13.50 19.61
CA THR A 362 21.87 -13.50 18.31
C THR A 362 21.23 -14.39 17.26
N ARG A 363 20.39 -15.35 17.67
CA ARG A 363 19.71 -16.32 16.81
C ARG A 363 18.35 -15.82 16.31
N HIS A 364 17.84 -14.74 16.88
CA HIS A 364 16.47 -14.26 16.69
C HIS A 364 16.44 -12.92 15.96
N ARG A 365 17.17 -12.84 14.85
CA ARG A 365 17.24 -11.65 14.01
C ARG A 365 16.29 -11.77 12.83
N ILE A 366 15.58 -10.69 12.50
CA ILE A 366 14.81 -10.62 11.25
C ILE A 366 15.79 -10.51 10.08
N ASP A 367 15.78 -11.52 9.20
CA ASP A 367 16.46 -11.47 7.92
C ASP A 367 15.43 -11.26 6.81
N TRP A 368 15.25 -10.01 6.41
CA TRP A 368 14.29 -9.62 5.38
C TRP A 368 14.70 -10.04 3.96
N GLN A 369 15.93 -10.56 3.78
CA GLN A 369 16.46 -11.02 2.48
C GLN A 369 16.31 -12.52 2.28
N ALA A 370 16.10 -13.29 3.35
CA ALA A 370 16.07 -14.75 3.31
C ALA A 370 14.92 -15.33 2.48
N ASN A 371 13.76 -14.68 2.51
CA ASN A 371 12.56 -15.09 1.77
C ASN A 371 12.14 -14.01 0.76
N GLN A 372 11.33 -14.41 -0.23
CA GLN A 372 10.76 -13.45 -1.17
C GLN A 372 9.85 -12.44 -0.44
N ILE A 373 9.07 -12.93 0.52
CA ILE A 373 8.21 -12.11 1.38
C ILE A 373 8.60 -12.31 2.83
N THR A 374 8.76 -11.23 3.56
CA THR A 374 8.96 -11.23 5.00
C THR A 374 7.80 -10.50 5.66
N VAL A 375 7.04 -11.21 6.47
CA VAL A 375 5.95 -10.67 7.28
C VAL A 375 6.46 -10.46 8.71
N VAL A 376 6.41 -9.23 9.18
CA VAL A 376 6.77 -8.85 10.54
C VAL A 376 5.51 -8.49 11.30
N ASP A 377 5.12 -9.36 12.20
CA ASP A 377 3.98 -9.15 13.07
C ASP A 377 4.31 -8.18 14.20
N ILE A 378 3.50 -7.15 14.33
CA ILE A 378 3.63 -6.12 15.35
C ILE A 378 2.29 -5.80 16.03
N HIS A 379 1.23 -6.56 15.71
CA HIS A 379 -0.12 -6.24 16.16
C HIS A 379 -0.32 -6.32 17.69
N THR A 380 0.43 -7.20 18.37
CA THR A 380 0.39 -7.34 19.84
C THR A 380 1.18 -6.27 20.58
N LEU A 381 2.05 -5.56 19.86
CA LEU A 381 2.93 -4.57 20.45
C LEU A 381 2.19 -3.26 20.75
N HIS A 382 2.60 -2.62 21.85
CA HIS A 382 2.22 -1.23 22.13
C HIS A 382 2.77 -0.28 21.04
N ASP A 383 2.11 0.84 20.83
CA ASP A 383 2.46 1.83 19.81
C ASP A 383 3.94 2.22 19.78
N THR A 384 4.55 2.45 20.95
CA THR A 384 5.98 2.76 21.08
C THR A 384 6.86 1.65 20.52
N ALA A 385 6.53 0.39 20.82
CA ALA A 385 7.28 -0.77 20.34
C ALA A 385 7.05 -1.00 18.83
N GLN A 386 5.83 -0.79 18.31
CA GLN A 386 5.55 -0.82 16.87
C GLN A 386 6.38 0.22 16.12
N MET A 387 6.44 1.45 16.63
CA MET A 387 7.27 2.53 16.10
C MET A 387 8.75 2.12 16.06
N PHE A 388 9.24 1.52 17.15
CA PHE A 388 10.62 1.02 17.22
C PHE A 388 10.90 -0.02 16.13
N VAL A 389 10.08 -1.07 16.03
CA VAL A 389 10.29 -2.17 15.08
C VAL A 389 10.27 -1.67 13.63
N VAL A 390 9.24 -0.89 13.26
CA VAL A 390 9.12 -0.33 11.91
C VAL A 390 10.31 0.58 11.59
N GLY A 391 10.64 1.51 12.49
CA GLY A 391 11.73 2.46 12.29
C GLY A 391 13.09 1.78 12.11
N VAL A 392 13.39 0.78 12.95
CA VAL A 392 14.65 0.05 12.88
C VAL A 392 14.79 -0.74 11.60
N LEU A 393 13.75 -1.48 11.21
CA LEU A 393 13.80 -2.30 10.00
C LEU A 393 13.90 -1.44 8.74
N LEU A 394 13.12 -0.37 8.64
CA LEU A 394 13.22 0.55 7.51
C LEU A 394 14.59 1.22 7.43
N LYS A 395 15.15 1.66 8.56
CA LYS A 395 16.50 2.24 8.61
C LYS A 395 17.57 1.23 8.16
N ARG A 396 17.51 -0.02 8.64
CA ARG A 396 18.45 -1.09 8.23
C ARG A 396 18.33 -1.37 6.74
N MET A 397 17.12 -1.56 6.24
CA MET A 397 16.87 -1.81 4.82
C MET A 397 17.41 -0.67 3.94
N MET A 398 17.14 0.59 4.29
CA MET A 398 17.67 1.73 3.55
C MET A 398 19.20 1.78 3.56
N LYS A 399 19.83 1.53 4.71
CA LYS A 399 21.27 1.47 4.84
C LYS A 399 21.89 0.35 4.00
N ASP A 400 21.26 -0.83 3.98
CA ASP A 400 21.72 -1.96 3.15
C ASP A 400 21.64 -1.59 1.66
N LYS A 401 20.56 -0.95 1.22
CA LYS A 401 20.37 -0.47 -0.15
C LYS A 401 21.35 0.65 -0.52
N GLU A 402 21.60 1.58 0.37
CA GLU A 402 22.63 2.63 0.18
C GLU A 402 24.03 2.03 0.06
N THR A 403 24.35 1.00 0.85
CA THR A 403 25.64 0.31 0.77
C THR A 403 25.80 -0.45 -0.53
N GLN A 404 24.73 -1.07 -1.04
CA GLN A 404 24.71 -1.73 -2.33
C GLN A 404 24.84 -0.72 -3.50
N GLY A 405 24.29 0.49 -3.33
CA GLY A 405 24.41 1.59 -4.31
C GLY A 405 23.69 1.33 -5.64
N THR A 406 22.77 0.36 -5.69
CA THR A 406 22.06 -0.04 -6.91
C THR A 406 20.54 -0.09 -6.69
N SER A 407 19.79 0.16 -7.77
CA SER A 407 18.32 0.05 -7.75
C SER A 407 17.82 -1.41 -7.79
N ARG A 408 18.70 -2.37 -7.95
CA ARG A 408 18.38 -3.80 -7.92
C ARG A 408 19.16 -4.48 -6.79
N PRO A 409 18.60 -5.49 -6.12
CA PRO A 409 17.22 -5.99 -6.24
C PRO A 409 16.16 -4.97 -5.77
N LEU A 410 14.94 -5.12 -6.27
CA LEU A 410 13.78 -4.32 -5.81
C LEU A 410 13.35 -4.78 -4.43
N VAL A 411 12.87 -3.82 -3.64
CA VAL A 411 12.26 -4.08 -2.33
C VAL A 411 10.93 -3.34 -2.23
N PHE A 412 9.86 -4.08 -2.03
CA PHE A 412 8.54 -3.53 -1.76
C PHE A 412 8.27 -3.51 -0.26
N VAL A 413 7.91 -2.37 0.28
CA VAL A 413 7.53 -2.21 1.68
C VAL A 413 6.04 -1.97 1.76
N VAL A 414 5.31 -2.85 2.45
CA VAL A 414 3.89 -2.67 2.73
C VAL A 414 3.73 -2.21 4.17
N LEU A 415 3.18 -1.02 4.34
CA LEU A 415 2.93 -0.43 5.65
C LEU A 415 1.49 0.08 5.72
N ASP A 416 0.67 -0.58 6.56
CA ASP A 416 -0.69 -0.12 6.88
C ASP A 416 -0.65 0.93 8.00
N GLU A 417 -1.70 1.74 8.08
CA GLU A 417 -1.81 2.86 9.03
C GLU A 417 -0.67 3.89 8.90
N LEU A 418 -0.31 4.23 7.67
CA LEU A 418 0.81 5.12 7.38
C LEU A 418 0.72 6.47 8.10
N ASN A 419 -0.49 6.98 8.39
CA ASN A 419 -0.72 8.18 9.19
C ASN A 419 -0.15 8.11 10.61
N LYS A 420 -0.03 6.91 11.18
CA LYS A 420 0.60 6.68 12.49
C LYS A 420 2.11 6.94 12.44
N TYR A 421 2.77 6.56 11.35
CA TYR A 421 4.23 6.62 11.21
C TYR A 421 4.72 7.92 10.58
N ALA A 422 3.90 8.53 9.73
CA ALA A 422 4.22 9.79 9.06
C ALA A 422 3.03 10.77 9.14
N PRO A 423 2.68 11.26 10.32
CA PRO A 423 1.57 12.19 10.49
C PRO A 423 1.84 13.53 9.81
N ARG A 424 0.77 14.18 9.32
CA ARG A 424 0.83 15.52 8.72
C ARG A 424 1.27 16.60 9.70
N SER A 425 0.86 16.45 10.96
CA SER A 425 1.21 17.33 12.06
C SER A 425 1.99 16.57 13.12
N GLY A 426 3.07 17.13 13.59
CA GLY A 426 4.01 16.47 14.50
C GLY A 426 5.24 15.95 13.76
N TRP A 427 6.09 15.25 14.51
CA TRP A 427 7.31 14.64 13.97
C TRP A 427 7.55 13.29 14.63
N SER A 428 8.09 12.35 13.87
CA SER A 428 8.60 11.09 14.41
C SER A 428 9.93 10.72 13.73
N PRO A 429 10.82 9.96 14.38
CA PRO A 429 12.04 9.48 13.74
C PRO A 429 11.77 8.59 12.52
N ILE A 430 10.60 7.98 12.44
CA ILE A 430 10.19 7.13 11.32
C ILE A 430 9.76 7.98 10.13
N GLN A 431 9.15 9.13 10.37
CA GLN A 431 8.75 10.07 9.32
C GLN A 431 9.94 10.47 8.45
N ASP A 432 11.10 10.74 9.07
CA ASP A 432 12.32 11.07 8.33
C ASP A 432 12.77 9.90 7.43
N VAL A 433 12.70 8.67 7.93
CA VAL A 433 13.03 7.47 7.13
C VAL A 433 12.02 7.26 6.00
N LEU A 434 10.73 7.44 6.27
CA LEU A 434 9.68 7.31 5.25
C LEU A 434 9.77 8.42 4.18
N LEU A 435 10.16 9.63 4.57
CA LEU A 435 10.44 10.71 3.64
C LEU A 435 11.64 10.40 2.75
N ASP A 436 12.71 9.85 3.35
CA ASP A 436 13.88 9.42 2.58
C ASP A 436 13.53 8.30 1.59
N ILE A 437 12.69 7.33 1.99
CA ILE A 437 12.14 6.34 1.07
C ILE A 437 11.32 7.00 -0.04
N ALA A 438 10.41 7.92 0.29
CA ALA A 438 9.55 8.56 -0.70
C ALA A 438 10.31 9.44 -1.71
N GLU A 439 11.41 10.07 -1.29
CA GLU A 439 12.21 10.99 -2.12
C GLU A 439 13.36 10.27 -2.85
N ARG A 440 14.02 9.30 -2.22
CA ARG A 440 15.22 8.62 -2.71
C ARG A 440 15.02 7.14 -3.02
N GLY A 441 13.97 6.52 -2.48
CA GLY A 441 13.71 5.09 -2.64
C GLY A 441 13.70 4.65 -4.11
N ARG A 442 13.18 5.51 -5.00
CA ARG A 442 13.20 5.28 -6.45
C ARG A 442 14.61 4.92 -6.97
N SER A 443 15.63 5.69 -6.63
CA SER A 443 17.01 5.46 -7.08
C SER A 443 17.67 4.23 -6.45
N LEU A 444 17.16 3.80 -5.27
CA LEU A 444 17.65 2.66 -4.54
C LEU A 444 16.83 1.38 -4.78
N GLY A 445 15.75 1.46 -5.59
CA GLY A 445 14.85 0.33 -5.84
C GLY A 445 13.99 -0.05 -4.63
N VAL A 446 13.67 0.91 -3.77
CA VAL A 446 12.76 0.73 -2.62
C VAL A 446 11.42 1.37 -2.96
N CYS A 447 10.34 0.58 -2.94
CA CYS A 447 8.99 1.00 -3.27
C CYS A 447 8.07 0.85 -2.08
N LEU A 448 7.45 1.95 -1.63
CA LEU A 448 6.50 1.98 -0.53
C LEU A 448 5.07 1.76 -1.05
N PHE A 449 4.39 0.76 -0.52
CA PHE A 449 2.94 0.56 -0.65
C PHE A 449 2.32 0.98 0.68
N GLY A 450 1.99 2.27 0.78
CA GLY A 450 1.40 2.85 1.97
C GLY A 450 -0.12 2.71 1.96
N ALA A 451 -0.68 2.08 2.99
CA ALA A 451 -2.11 1.97 3.17
C ALA A 451 -2.58 2.86 4.34
N GLN A 452 -3.69 3.57 4.16
CA GLN A 452 -4.22 4.51 5.16
C GLN A 452 -5.74 4.65 5.06
N GLN A 453 -6.34 5.13 6.16
CA GLN A 453 -7.77 5.47 6.15
C GLN A 453 -7.98 6.86 5.57
N THR A 454 -7.16 7.81 5.94
CA THR A 454 -7.23 9.24 5.61
C THR A 454 -5.89 9.71 5.06
N ALA A 455 -5.83 9.97 3.75
CA ALA A 455 -4.62 10.53 3.13
C ALA A 455 -4.36 11.97 3.59
N SER A 456 -5.40 12.69 4.01
CA SER A 456 -5.29 14.06 4.49
C SER A 456 -4.52 14.21 5.81
N GLU A 457 -4.34 13.12 6.57
CA GLU A 457 -3.60 13.10 7.83
C GLU A 457 -2.13 12.70 7.69
N ILE A 458 -1.66 12.40 6.46
CA ILE A 458 -0.30 11.98 6.19
C ILE A 458 0.55 13.16 5.70
N GLU A 459 1.85 13.09 5.95
CA GLU A 459 2.84 14.00 5.37
C GLU A 459 2.70 14.04 3.84
N ARG A 460 2.41 15.23 3.31
CA ARG A 460 2.04 15.43 1.89
C ARG A 460 3.08 14.94 0.90
N ARG A 461 4.37 15.06 1.24
CA ARG A 461 5.47 14.65 0.35
C ARG A 461 5.45 13.14 0.08
N ILE A 462 5.02 12.33 1.05
CA ILE A 462 4.91 10.87 0.87
C ILE A 462 3.79 10.56 -0.13
N ILE A 463 2.60 11.15 0.05
CA ILE A 463 1.46 10.94 -0.87
C ILE A 463 1.74 11.51 -2.26
N ALA A 464 2.41 12.67 -2.35
CA ALA A 464 2.73 13.32 -3.62
C ALA A 464 3.72 12.51 -4.47
N ASN A 465 4.64 11.78 -3.85
CA ASN A 465 5.63 10.95 -4.55
C ASN A 465 5.08 9.58 -4.98
N ALA A 466 3.86 9.19 -4.54
CA ALA A 466 3.24 7.96 -5.01
C ALA A 466 2.77 8.10 -6.47
N ALA A 467 3.38 7.33 -7.37
CA ALA A 467 3.03 7.30 -8.79
C ALA A 467 1.69 6.60 -9.02
N MET A 468 1.36 5.59 -8.22
CA MET A 468 0.08 4.89 -8.25
C MET A 468 -0.77 5.32 -7.06
N LYS A 469 -2.00 5.78 -7.33
CA LYS A 469 -2.96 6.14 -6.30
C LYS A 469 -4.18 5.25 -6.41
N VAL A 470 -4.53 4.63 -5.28
CA VAL A 470 -5.62 3.67 -5.17
C VAL A 470 -6.60 4.17 -4.12
N VAL A 471 -7.86 4.21 -4.47
CA VAL A 471 -8.92 4.68 -3.60
C VAL A 471 -9.99 3.61 -3.49
N GLY A 472 -10.14 3.04 -2.30
CA GLY A 472 -11.29 2.24 -1.91
C GLY A 472 -12.42 3.14 -1.42
N ARG A 473 -13.36 2.58 -0.65
CA ARG A 473 -14.45 3.38 -0.08
C ARG A 473 -13.91 4.47 0.85
N LEU A 474 -14.33 5.72 0.65
CA LEU A 474 -13.97 6.88 1.46
C LEU A 474 -15.15 7.37 2.30
N ASP A 475 -14.83 8.04 3.40
CA ASP A 475 -15.76 8.94 4.06
C ASP A 475 -16.04 10.17 3.17
N ALA A 476 -17.26 10.72 3.23
CA ALA A 476 -17.66 11.83 2.38
C ALA A 476 -16.81 13.10 2.62
N ALA A 477 -16.45 13.38 3.89
CA ALA A 477 -15.64 14.54 4.21
C ALA A 477 -14.18 14.38 3.74
N GLU A 478 -13.66 13.15 3.77
CA GLU A 478 -12.32 12.84 3.28
C GLU A 478 -12.27 12.93 1.74
N ALA A 479 -13.30 12.46 1.03
CA ALA A 479 -13.36 12.50 -0.43
C ALA A 479 -13.26 13.93 -1.01
N GLU A 480 -13.66 14.95 -0.25
CA GLU A 480 -13.57 16.36 -0.66
C GLU A 480 -12.21 17.02 -0.36
N ARG A 481 -11.27 16.30 0.26
CA ARG A 481 -9.93 16.81 0.55
C ARG A 481 -9.09 16.95 -0.72
N GLY A 482 -8.16 17.91 -0.70
CA GLY A 482 -7.29 18.20 -1.84
C GLY A 482 -6.39 17.05 -2.27
N GLU A 483 -6.11 16.11 -1.37
CA GLU A 483 -5.35 14.89 -1.62
C GLU A 483 -6.02 14.00 -2.67
N TYR A 484 -7.34 14.11 -2.87
CA TYR A 484 -8.12 13.38 -3.88
C TYR A 484 -8.48 14.23 -5.12
N GLY A 485 -7.81 15.37 -5.29
CA GLY A 485 -8.00 16.26 -6.46
C GLY A 485 -7.71 15.61 -7.81
N PHE A 486 -7.04 14.47 -7.85
CA PHE A 486 -6.80 13.66 -9.04
C PHE A 486 -8.05 12.87 -9.52
N LEU A 487 -9.07 12.74 -8.67
CA LEU A 487 -10.36 12.12 -9.02
C LEU A 487 -11.27 13.17 -9.64
N THR A 488 -12.03 12.76 -10.67
CA THR A 488 -13.13 13.57 -11.19
C THR A 488 -14.22 13.72 -10.12
N ARG A 489 -15.11 14.71 -10.28
CA ARG A 489 -16.24 14.91 -9.35
C ARG A 489 -17.09 13.63 -9.21
N VAL A 490 -17.39 12.97 -10.31
CA VAL A 490 -18.18 11.73 -10.32
C VAL A 490 -17.43 10.60 -9.61
N ALA A 491 -16.13 10.44 -9.87
CA ALA A 491 -15.29 9.44 -9.21
C ALA A 491 -15.22 9.66 -7.68
N ARG A 492 -15.14 10.91 -7.20
CA ARG A 492 -15.18 11.24 -5.77
C ARG A 492 -16.52 10.85 -5.12
N GLN A 493 -17.63 11.17 -5.76
CA GLN A 493 -18.95 10.75 -5.27
C GLN A 493 -19.07 9.22 -5.22
N ARG A 494 -18.59 8.52 -6.22
CA ARG A 494 -18.59 7.05 -6.25
C ARG A 494 -17.69 6.44 -5.21
N ALA A 495 -16.54 7.06 -4.89
CA ALA A 495 -15.64 6.58 -3.84
C ALA A 495 -16.34 6.46 -2.47
N THR A 496 -17.37 7.25 -2.19
CA THR A 496 -18.14 7.15 -0.93
C THR A 496 -19.10 5.94 -0.89
N MET A 497 -19.37 5.31 -2.03
CA MET A 497 -20.38 4.24 -2.20
C MET A 497 -19.76 2.93 -2.70
N LEU A 498 -18.44 2.82 -2.81
CA LEU A 498 -17.79 1.62 -3.33
C LEU A 498 -18.13 0.39 -2.48
N SER A 499 -18.41 -0.71 -3.17
CA SER A 499 -18.57 -2.02 -2.55
C SER A 499 -17.21 -2.63 -2.18
N PRO A 500 -17.17 -3.59 -1.24
CA PRO A 500 -15.96 -4.34 -0.94
C PRO A 500 -15.32 -4.94 -2.20
N GLY A 501 -13.98 -4.96 -2.26
CA GLY A 501 -13.24 -5.46 -3.42
C GLY A 501 -13.19 -4.51 -4.62
N SER A 502 -13.83 -3.33 -4.53
CA SER A 502 -13.78 -2.31 -5.60
C SER A 502 -12.79 -1.20 -5.26
N MET A 503 -12.01 -0.78 -6.25
CA MET A 503 -11.01 0.28 -6.15
C MET A 503 -11.10 1.22 -7.35
N ILE A 504 -10.81 2.49 -7.13
CA ILE A 504 -10.53 3.46 -8.18
C ILE A 504 -9.03 3.66 -8.24
N VAL A 505 -8.42 3.36 -9.38
CA VAL A 505 -6.96 3.39 -9.55
C VAL A 505 -6.57 4.45 -10.57
N THR A 506 -5.51 5.18 -10.27
CA THR A 506 -4.84 6.09 -11.19
C THR A 506 -3.36 5.77 -11.26
N GLN A 507 -2.78 5.85 -12.44
CA GLN A 507 -1.35 5.85 -12.69
C GLN A 507 -1.04 6.77 -13.90
N PRO A 508 0.20 7.26 -14.05
CA PRO A 508 0.49 8.25 -15.10
C PRO A 508 0.26 7.79 -16.54
N GLU A 509 0.35 6.49 -16.83
CA GLU A 509 0.11 5.93 -18.18
C GLU A 509 -1.37 5.98 -18.56
N ILE A 510 -2.29 5.81 -17.60
CA ILE A 510 -3.73 5.83 -17.84
C ILE A 510 -4.26 7.22 -17.52
N PRO A 511 -4.82 7.94 -18.50
CA PRO A 511 -5.16 9.37 -18.36
C PRO A 511 -6.41 9.64 -17.51
N THR A 512 -7.14 8.61 -17.10
CA THR A 512 -8.38 8.72 -16.32
C THR A 512 -8.39 7.74 -15.15
N PRO A 513 -9.04 8.07 -14.02
CA PRO A 513 -9.29 7.11 -12.96
C PRO A 513 -10.11 5.93 -13.47
N VAL A 514 -9.67 4.70 -13.19
CA VAL A 514 -10.36 3.47 -13.60
C VAL A 514 -10.96 2.79 -12.38
N LEU A 515 -12.27 2.50 -12.42
CA LEU A 515 -12.93 1.66 -11.43
C LEU A 515 -12.70 0.19 -11.79
N LEU A 516 -12.19 -0.56 -10.85
CA LEU A 516 -11.94 -1.99 -10.99
C LEU A 516 -12.37 -2.78 -9.75
N LYS A 517 -12.46 -4.08 -9.91
CA LYS A 517 -12.57 -5.08 -8.84
C LYS A 517 -11.32 -5.93 -8.85
N PHE A 518 -10.82 -6.27 -7.69
CA PHE A 518 -9.78 -7.29 -7.55
C PHE A 518 -10.39 -8.58 -6.98
N PRO A 519 -9.85 -9.76 -7.34
CA PRO A 519 -10.39 -11.03 -6.89
C PRO A 519 -10.20 -11.19 -5.37
N PHE A 520 -11.03 -12.01 -4.76
CA PHE A 520 -10.84 -12.42 -3.37
C PHE A 520 -9.47 -13.12 -3.22
N PRO A 521 -8.77 -12.99 -2.07
CA PRO A 521 -7.48 -13.64 -1.87
C PRO A 521 -7.56 -15.17 -2.05
N ALA A 522 -6.73 -15.73 -2.92
CA ALA A 522 -6.60 -17.18 -3.09
C ALA A 522 -5.78 -17.83 -1.96
N TRP A 523 -5.13 -17.01 -1.12
CA TRP A 523 -4.44 -17.38 0.11
C TRP A 523 -5.32 -17.09 1.33
N ALA A 524 -5.12 -17.84 2.41
CA ALA A 524 -5.82 -17.59 3.66
C ALA A 524 -5.33 -16.29 4.32
N THR A 525 -6.25 -15.54 4.91
CA THR A 525 -5.93 -14.33 5.70
C THR A 525 -6.08 -14.58 7.20
N ARG A 526 -6.68 -15.71 7.60
CA ARG A 526 -6.83 -16.13 8.99
C ARG A 526 -6.94 -17.66 9.08
N GLN A 527 -6.76 -18.21 10.28
CA GLN A 527 -6.80 -19.67 10.51
C GLN A 527 -8.08 -20.33 9.98
N SER A 528 -9.24 -19.72 10.22
CA SER A 528 -10.54 -20.27 9.77
C SER A 528 -10.73 -20.33 8.26
N GLU A 529 -9.89 -19.68 7.50
CA GLU A 529 -9.89 -19.67 6.04
C GLU A 529 -8.87 -20.64 5.43
N VAL A 530 -8.06 -21.29 6.26
CA VAL A 530 -7.08 -22.27 5.76
C VAL A 530 -7.84 -23.49 5.25
N ARG A 531 -7.57 -23.85 4.00
CA ARG A 531 -8.07 -25.10 3.42
C ARG A 531 -7.33 -26.25 4.09
N GLU A 532 -8.06 -27.12 4.79
CA GLU A 532 -7.49 -28.39 5.25
C GLU A 532 -7.07 -29.20 4.03
N GLU A 533 -5.81 -29.62 3.98
CA GLU A 533 -5.39 -30.61 3.00
C GLU A 533 -6.20 -31.87 3.33
N ASP A 534 -6.98 -32.34 2.35
CA ASP A 534 -7.66 -33.62 2.41
C ASP A 534 -6.54 -34.69 2.40
N ASP A 535 -6.01 -35.02 3.57
CA ASP A 535 -5.14 -36.15 3.78
C ASP A 535 -5.98 -37.38 3.43
N GLY A 536 -6.03 -37.69 2.13
CA GLY A 536 -6.80 -38.81 1.53
C GLY A 536 -6.37 -40.20 2.02
N GLU A 537 -5.93 -40.33 3.25
CA GLU A 537 -5.82 -41.57 4.01
C GLU A 537 -6.88 -41.55 5.11
N ASP A 538 -8.06 -42.06 4.77
CA ASP A 538 -8.99 -42.53 5.81
C ASP A 538 -8.25 -43.57 6.66
N PRO A 539 -7.88 -43.28 7.93
CA PRO A 539 -7.16 -44.24 8.78
C PRO A 539 -7.98 -45.48 9.07
N PHE A 540 -9.27 -45.49 8.69
CA PHE A 540 -10.22 -46.59 8.89
C PHE A 540 -10.56 -47.39 7.61
N ALA A 541 -9.98 -47.05 6.44
CA ALA A 541 -10.19 -47.79 5.18
C ALA A 541 -9.37 -49.07 5.08
N ARG A 542 -8.88 -49.63 6.19
CA ARG A 542 -8.36 -51.02 6.23
C ARG A 542 -9.41 -51.96 6.77
N LYS A 543 -10.19 -52.55 5.87
CA LYS A 543 -10.69 -53.91 6.01
C LYS A 543 -10.70 -54.61 4.66
#